data_5aa65664da113712094488a38fd9f89c
#
_entry.id   5aa65664da113712094488a38fd9f89c
#
_cell.length_a   1.000
_cell.length_b   1.000
_cell.length_c   1.000
_cell.angle_alpha   90.00
_cell.angle_beta   90.00
_cell.angle_gamma   90.00
#
_symmetry.space_group_name_H-M   'P 1'
#
loop_
_entity.id
_entity.type
_entity.pdbx_description
1 polymer ?
#
loop_
_entity_poly.entity_id
_entity_poly.type
_entity_poly.pdbx_seq_one_letter_code
_entity_poly.pdbx_strand_id
1 'polypeptide(L)'
;MALTITDANAKEIIASGKPVIIDFWATWCGPCMAMGPIVDDLAAEYEGRVVIGKYNVDEEGDLAAEHRIMSIPTFLFFKNGEKTAIRLAGSQSRETFKAKIEELLAL
;
A
#
# COMPACT_ATOMS: atom_id res chain seq x y z
N MET A 1 -4.72 -6.21 10.80
CA MET A 1 -5.50 -5.89 9.61
C MET A 1 -5.01 -4.62 8.95
N ALA A 2 -5.05 -4.59 7.63
CA ALA A 2 -4.66 -3.39 6.91
C ALA A 2 -5.71 -2.29 7.11
N LEU A 3 -5.25 -1.03 7.16
CA LEU A 3 -6.10 0.13 7.29
C LEU A 3 -6.87 0.38 5.98
N THR A 4 -8.07 0.91 6.06
CA THR A 4 -8.79 1.34 4.86
C THR A 4 -8.36 2.75 4.47
N ILE A 5 -7.78 2.89 3.29
CA ILE A 5 -7.36 4.19 2.74
C ILE A 5 -8.45 4.67 1.77
N THR A 6 -8.80 5.94 1.90
CA THR A 6 -9.79 6.59 1.03
C THR A 6 -9.22 7.91 0.53
N ASP A 7 -9.86 8.52 -0.45
CA ASP A 7 -9.47 9.86 -0.90
C ASP A 7 -9.59 10.89 0.24
N ALA A 8 -10.51 10.64 1.19
CA ALA A 8 -10.71 11.54 2.32
C ALA A 8 -9.57 11.47 3.34
N ASN A 9 -8.93 10.31 3.54
CA ASN A 9 -7.92 10.15 4.59
C ASN A 9 -6.48 10.00 4.09
N ALA A 10 -6.28 9.75 2.79
CA ALA A 10 -4.97 9.44 2.25
C ALA A 10 -3.95 10.55 2.48
N LYS A 11 -4.31 11.80 2.23
CA LYS A 11 -3.37 12.92 2.36
C LYS A 11 -2.89 13.08 3.79
N GLU A 12 -3.79 12.96 4.75
CA GLU A 12 -3.43 13.09 6.16
C GLU A 12 -2.51 11.96 6.61
N ILE A 13 -2.80 10.73 6.18
CA ILE A 13 -1.98 9.57 6.52
C ILE A 13 -0.58 9.72 5.93
N ILE A 14 -0.47 10.09 4.65
CA ILE A 14 0.83 10.31 3.99
C ILE A 14 1.58 11.46 4.66
N ALA A 15 0.89 12.56 4.97
CA ALA A 15 1.48 13.75 5.58
C ALA A 15 1.97 13.51 7.01
N SER A 16 1.56 12.41 7.65
CA SER A 16 2.03 12.06 8.99
C SER A 16 3.54 11.90 9.06
N GLY A 17 4.18 11.66 7.92
CA GLY A 17 5.62 11.44 7.83
C GLY A 17 6.06 10.01 8.12
N LYS A 18 5.17 9.17 8.61
CA LYS A 18 5.44 7.76 8.88
C LYS A 18 5.67 6.99 7.59
N PRO A 19 6.38 5.86 7.64
CA PRO A 19 6.40 4.94 6.50
C PRO A 19 4.98 4.44 6.24
N VAL A 20 4.53 4.58 4.99
CA VAL A 20 3.17 4.18 4.58
C VAL A 20 3.24 3.36 3.31
N ILE A 21 2.49 2.28 3.26
CA ILE A 21 2.34 1.46 2.06
C ILE A 21 0.86 1.43 1.71
N ILE A 22 0.55 1.74 0.46
CA ILE A 22 -0.83 1.72 -0.04
C ILE A 22 -0.96 0.65 -1.11
N ASP A 23 -1.87 -0.29 -0.86
CA ASP A 23 -2.25 -1.38 -1.76
C ASP A 23 -3.46 -0.94 -2.58
N PHE A 24 -3.25 -0.67 -3.86
CA PHE A 24 -4.32 -0.33 -4.79
C PHE A 24 -4.91 -1.65 -5.33
N TRP A 25 -6.18 -1.92 -5.03
CA TRP A 25 -6.81 -3.21 -5.28
C TRP A 25 -8.28 -3.07 -5.68
N ALA A 26 -8.88 -4.19 -6.10
CA ALA A 26 -10.31 -4.28 -6.35
C ALA A 26 -10.80 -5.69 -6.02
N THR A 27 -12.09 -5.81 -5.70
CA THR A 27 -12.68 -7.09 -5.29
C THR A 27 -12.72 -8.12 -6.40
N TRP A 28 -12.81 -7.66 -7.67
CA TRP A 28 -12.86 -8.54 -8.84
C TRP A 28 -11.47 -9.02 -9.30
N CYS A 29 -10.42 -8.50 -8.71
CA CYS A 29 -9.04 -8.78 -9.10
C CYS A 29 -8.53 -10.01 -8.35
N GLY A 30 -8.38 -11.15 -9.05
CA GLY A 30 -7.89 -12.39 -8.45
C GLY A 30 -6.53 -12.24 -7.76
N PRO A 31 -5.51 -11.70 -8.43
CA PRO A 31 -4.20 -11.47 -7.80
C PRO A 31 -4.27 -10.56 -6.58
N CYS A 32 -5.15 -9.54 -6.59
CA CYS A 32 -5.35 -8.66 -5.44
C CYS A 32 -5.90 -9.45 -4.25
N MET A 33 -6.89 -10.30 -4.50
CA MET A 33 -7.51 -11.10 -3.45
C MET A 33 -6.54 -12.12 -2.86
N ALA A 34 -5.67 -12.69 -3.70
CA ALA A 34 -4.63 -13.61 -3.26
C ALA A 34 -3.61 -12.93 -2.34
N MET A 35 -3.36 -11.64 -2.55
CA MET A 35 -2.45 -10.85 -1.72
C MET A 35 -3.06 -10.43 -0.39
N GLY A 36 -4.40 -10.46 -0.27
CA GLY A 36 -5.10 -9.97 0.93
C GLY A 36 -4.56 -10.50 2.25
N PRO A 37 -4.46 -11.83 2.42
CA PRO A 37 -3.93 -12.39 3.67
C PRO A 37 -2.49 -11.96 3.96
N ILE A 38 -1.65 -11.88 2.93
CA ILE A 38 -0.24 -11.46 3.09
C ILE A 38 -0.18 -10.01 3.56
N VAL A 39 -0.95 -9.13 2.93
CA VAL A 39 -1.00 -7.71 3.28
C VAL A 39 -1.52 -7.53 4.71
N ASP A 40 -2.58 -8.23 5.09
CA ASP A 40 -3.15 -8.14 6.44
C ASP A 40 -2.16 -8.66 7.49
N ASP A 41 -1.48 -9.77 7.21
CA ASP A 41 -0.48 -10.33 8.13
C ASP A 41 0.68 -9.37 8.33
N LEU A 42 1.18 -8.77 7.26
CA LEU A 42 2.29 -7.82 7.35
C LEU A 42 1.86 -6.53 8.02
N ALA A 43 0.62 -6.09 7.82
CA ALA A 43 0.09 -4.93 8.53
C ALA A 43 0.11 -5.16 10.03
N ALA A 44 -0.24 -6.36 10.50
CA ALA A 44 -0.19 -6.71 11.90
C ALA A 44 1.25 -6.82 12.41
N GLU A 45 2.12 -7.46 11.63
CA GLU A 45 3.53 -7.66 12.00
C GLU A 45 4.26 -6.32 12.18
N TYR A 46 3.99 -5.35 11.34
CA TYR A 46 4.66 -4.05 11.35
C TYR A 46 3.85 -2.95 12.04
N GLU A 47 2.78 -3.29 12.74
CA GLU A 47 1.99 -2.31 13.44
C GLU A 47 2.85 -1.45 14.36
N GLY A 48 2.64 -0.13 14.32
CA GLY A 48 3.44 0.83 15.08
C GLY A 48 4.72 1.27 14.37
N ARG A 49 5.17 0.57 13.33
CA ARG A 49 6.38 0.92 12.58
C ARG A 49 6.08 1.36 11.15
N VAL A 50 5.12 0.71 10.51
CA VAL A 50 4.71 1.01 9.13
C VAL A 50 3.19 1.01 9.09
N VAL A 51 2.60 2.00 8.44
CA VAL A 51 1.17 2.03 8.17
C VAL A 51 0.95 1.30 6.84
N ILE A 52 0.23 0.20 6.87
CA ILE A 52 -0.13 -0.54 5.65
C ILE A 52 -1.63 -0.45 5.47
N GLY A 53 -2.05 0.10 4.32
CA GLY A 53 -3.46 0.28 4.03
C GLY A 53 -3.84 -0.19 2.65
N LYS A 54 -5.13 -0.38 2.45
CA LYS A 54 -5.73 -0.82 1.19
C LYS A 54 -6.65 0.27 0.64
N TYR A 55 -6.49 0.55 -0.63
CA TYR A 55 -7.29 1.55 -1.37
C TYR A 55 -8.03 0.84 -2.49
N ASN A 56 -9.36 0.79 -2.39
CA ASN A 56 -10.22 0.13 -3.38
C ASN A 56 -10.48 1.07 -4.56
N VAL A 57 -9.93 0.74 -5.72
CA VAL A 57 -10.01 1.61 -6.90
C VAL A 57 -11.40 1.70 -7.51
N ASP A 58 -12.32 0.80 -7.14
CA ASP A 58 -13.70 0.89 -7.60
C ASP A 58 -14.53 1.87 -6.77
N GLU A 59 -14.16 2.05 -5.51
CA GLU A 59 -14.85 2.95 -4.58
C GLU A 59 -14.25 4.34 -4.55
N GLU A 60 -12.95 4.45 -4.85
CA GLU A 60 -12.17 5.68 -4.78
C GLU A 60 -11.45 5.89 -6.11
N GLY A 61 -11.20 7.12 -6.49
CA GLY A 61 -10.59 7.40 -7.78
C GLY A 61 -9.48 8.44 -7.79
N ASP A 62 -9.49 9.40 -6.86
CA ASP A 62 -8.62 10.57 -6.94
C ASP A 62 -7.14 10.22 -6.72
N LEU A 63 -6.84 9.46 -5.69
CA LEU A 63 -5.47 9.07 -5.39
C LEU A 63 -4.88 8.18 -6.47
N ALA A 64 -5.69 7.24 -6.97
CA ALA A 64 -5.27 6.35 -8.06
C ALA A 64 -4.95 7.15 -9.33
N ALA A 65 -5.77 8.15 -9.66
CA ALA A 65 -5.54 9.01 -10.81
C ALA A 65 -4.29 9.86 -10.62
N GLU A 66 -4.10 10.41 -9.44
CA GLU A 66 -2.94 11.23 -9.09
C GLU A 66 -1.63 10.46 -9.32
N HIS A 67 -1.59 9.20 -8.93
CA HIS A 67 -0.41 8.36 -9.06
C HIS A 67 -0.40 7.49 -10.33
N ARG A 68 -1.36 7.74 -11.24
CA ARG A 68 -1.43 7.05 -12.53
C ARG A 68 -1.38 5.53 -12.41
N ILE A 69 -2.23 5.00 -11.52
CA ILE A 69 -2.31 3.56 -11.31
C ILE A 69 -2.97 2.93 -12.53
N MET A 70 -2.21 2.15 -13.30
CA MET A 70 -2.65 1.54 -14.56
C MET A 70 -2.97 0.07 -14.43
N SER A 71 -2.52 -0.57 -13.39
CA SER A 71 -2.74 -2.00 -13.14
C SER A 71 -2.88 -2.25 -11.65
N ILE A 72 -3.51 -3.36 -11.27
CA ILE A 72 -3.67 -3.76 -9.88
C ILE A 72 -3.34 -5.25 -9.72
N PRO A 73 -2.80 -5.66 -8.56
CA PRO A 73 -2.45 -4.80 -7.45
C PRO A 73 -1.19 -3.97 -7.76
N THR A 74 -1.15 -2.76 -7.24
CA THR A 74 0.05 -1.92 -7.23
C THR A 74 0.24 -1.42 -5.81
N PHE A 75 1.49 -1.46 -5.34
CA PHE A 75 1.85 -1.05 -3.99
C PHE A 75 2.79 0.14 -4.09
N LEU A 76 2.37 1.28 -3.54
CA LEU A 76 3.22 2.48 -3.47
C LEU A 76 3.70 2.66 -2.03
N PHE A 77 4.94 3.11 -1.90
CA PHE A 77 5.63 3.25 -0.63
C PHE A 77 5.96 4.72 -0.39
N PHE A 78 5.57 5.23 0.78
CA PHE A 78 5.72 6.63 1.16
C PHE A 78 6.52 6.76 2.44
N LYS A 79 7.31 7.82 2.56
CA LYS A 79 8.04 8.14 3.78
C LYS A 79 8.30 9.64 3.83
N ASN A 80 8.25 10.22 5.02
CA ASN A 80 8.49 11.64 5.24
C ASN A 80 7.53 12.53 4.44
N GLY A 81 6.31 12.07 4.20
CA GLY A 81 5.28 12.80 3.49
C GLY A 81 5.37 12.71 1.96
N GLU A 82 6.26 11.89 1.42
CA GLU A 82 6.52 11.82 -0.02
C GLU A 82 6.52 10.38 -0.54
N LYS A 83 6.13 10.24 -1.80
CA LYS A 83 6.24 8.96 -2.50
C LYS A 83 7.71 8.65 -2.73
N THR A 84 8.14 7.43 -2.35
CA THR A 84 9.50 6.96 -2.58
C THR A 84 9.61 6.32 -3.97
N ALA A 85 10.83 5.93 -4.35
CA ALA A 85 11.06 5.19 -5.59
C ALA A 85 10.66 3.71 -5.47
N ILE A 86 10.42 3.22 -4.26
CA ILE A 86 10.04 1.82 -4.03
C ILE A 86 8.60 1.62 -4.50
N ARG A 87 8.40 0.63 -5.36
CA ARG A 87 7.06 0.28 -5.83
C ARG A 87 7.04 -1.19 -6.24
N LEU A 88 5.88 -1.82 -6.07
CA LEU A 88 5.65 -3.19 -6.53
C LEU A 88 4.38 -3.21 -7.38
N ALA A 89 4.37 -4.04 -8.42
CA ALA A 89 3.19 -4.23 -9.26
C ALA A 89 2.96 -5.73 -9.45
N GLY A 90 1.69 -6.15 -9.37
CA GLY A 90 1.30 -7.55 -9.47
C GLY A 90 1.50 -8.31 -8.17
N SER A 91 1.21 -9.61 -8.21
CA SER A 91 1.36 -10.48 -7.04
C SER A 91 2.81 -10.59 -6.62
N GLN A 92 3.02 -10.60 -5.31
CA GLN A 92 4.35 -10.68 -4.72
C GLN A 92 4.38 -11.80 -3.69
N SER A 93 5.53 -12.45 -3.54
CA SER A 93 5.73 -13.36 -2.41
C SER A 93 5.82 -12.56 -1.12
N ARG A 94 5.53 -13.22 0.00
CA ARG A 94 5.67 -12.61 1.33
C ARG A 94 7.10 -12.09 1.53
N GLU A 95 8.10 -12.88 1.12
CA GLU A 95 9.52 -12.53 1.28
C GLU A 95 9.87 -11.27 0.50
N THR A 96 9.41 -11.18 -0.76
CA THR A 96 9.67 -10.01 -1.60
C THR A 96 9.02 -8.77 -1.00
N PHE A 97 7.76 -8.89 -0.57
CA PHE A 97 7.04 -7.77 0.04
C PHE A 97 7.74 -7.30 1.31
N LYS A 98 8.09 -8.25 2.18
CA LYS A 98 8.79 -7.94 3.43
C LYS A 98 10.14 -7.27 3.19
N ALA A 99 10.90 -7.75 2.20
CA ALA A 99 12.17 -7.12 1.83
C ALA A 99 12.00 -5.65 1.44
N LYS A 100 10.91 -5.32 0.73
CA LYS A 100 10.62 -3.94 0.35
C LYS A 100 10.19 -3.09 1.54
N ILE A 101 9.49 -3.67 2.51
CA ILE A 101 9.16 -2.96 3.76
C ILE A 101 10.46 -2.61 4.49
N GLU A 102 11.39 -3.56 4.60
CA GLU A 102 12.67 -3.30 5.27
C GLU A 102 13.49 -2.26 4.52
N GLU A 103 13.44 -2.26 3.18
CA GLU A 103 14.07 -1.24 2.36
C GLU A 103 13.49 0.15 2.65
N LEU A 104 12.16 0.24 2.77
CA LEU A 104 11.49 1.49 3.15
C LEU A 104 11.95 1.99 4.50
N LEU A 105 12.03 1.09 5.47
CA LEU A 105 12.47 1.46 6.83
C LEU A 105 13.92 1.93 6.87
N ALA A 106 14.75 1.48 5.93
CA ALA A 106 16.16 1.85 5.85
C ALA A 106 16.41 3.17 5.13
N LEU A 107 15.41 3.75 4.52
CA LEU A 107 15.58 5.04 3.82
C LEU A 107 15.90 6.20 4.77
#